data_8dbc312b7dfb8c723c907567befc7e00
#
_entry.id   8dbc312b7dfb8c723c907567befc7e00
#
_cell.length_a   1.000
_cell.length_b   1.000
_cell.length_c   1.000
_cell.angle_alpha   90.00
_cell.angle_beta   90.00
_cell.angle_gamma   90.00
#
_symmetry.space_group_name_H-M   'P 1'
#
loop_
_entity.id
_entity.type
_entity.pdbx_description
1 polymer ?
#
loop_
_entity_poly.entity_id
_entity_poly.type
_entity_poly.pdbx_seq_one_letter_code
_entity_poly.pdbx_strand_id
1 'polypeptide(L)'
;MTQEDPRVLELRKMRAKSMEGGGAERVAKQKAKGKSTARERIELLLDQGTFNEIEPFITHQGDEMNLLKETFYGDGVVTGYGQINGRTVYLYSQDFTIYGGTLSEMQSHKICRVMDLAVRNGAPFIALIDSGGARIQEGVRSMGGYAEIFRRNAQYSGVVPQISVMLGPCAGGAAYSPALTDLVIMVEKQSFMFLTGPDVIKAVTGEVIDAESLGGSSVHMGISGVAHL
;
A
#
# COMPACT_ATOMS: atom_id res chain seq x y z
N MET A 1 -23.62 -37.19 -8.63
CA MET A 1 -22.92 -35.90 -8.61
C MET A 1 -23.46 -35.13 -7.41
N THR A 2 -22.70 -34.99 -6.35
CA THR A 2 -23.09 -34.19 -5.20
C THR A 2 -23.13 -32.73 -5.61
N GLN A 3 -24.29 -32.11 -5.54
CA GLN A 3 -24.48 -30.69 -5.83
C GLN A 3 -23.62 -29.90 -4.83
N GLU A 4 -22.71 -29.05 -5.32
CA GLU A 4 -21.83 -28.26 -4.47
C GLU A 4 -22.65 -27.26 -3.63
N ASP A 5 -22.30 -27.09 -2.35
CA ASP A 5 -23.00 -26.16 -1.45
C ASP A 5 -22.99 -24.73 -2.04
N PRO A 6 -24.15 -24.07 -2.15
CA PRO A 6 -24.24 -22.70 -2.68
C PRO A 6 -23.32 -21.69 -1.98
N ARG A 7 -23.05 -21.89 -0.68
CA ARG A 7 -22.14 -21.03 0.10
C ARG A 7 -20.68 -21.18 -0.36
N VAL A 8 -20.28 -22.39 -0.79
CA VAL A 8 -18.93 -22.62 -1.34
C VAL A 8 -18.79 -21.96 -2.69
N LEU A 9 -19.83 -22.03 -3.54
CA LEU A 9 -19.85 -21.33 -4.83
C LEU A 9 -19.78 -19.81 -4.65
N GLU A 10 -20.48 -19.25 -3.68
CA GLU A 10 -20.43 -17.83 -3.38
C GLU A 10 -19.05 -17.41 -2.88
N LEU A 11 -18.44 -18.16 -1.96
CA LEU A 11 -17.08 -17.91 -1.49
C LEU A 11 -16.06 -17.92 -2.66
N ARG A 12 -16.19 -18.83 -3.61
CA ARG A 12 -15.33 -18.87 -4.80
C ARG A 12 -15.49 -17.63 -5.66
N LYS A 13 -16.74 -17.15 -5.86
CA LYS A 13 -17.00 -15.89 -6.59
C LYS A 13 -16.36 -14.70 -5.87
N MET A 14 -16.52 -14.60 -4.56
CA MET A 14 -15.89 -13.54 -3.77
C MET A 14 -14.35 -13.58 -3.89
N ARG A 15 -13.75 -14.76 -3.82
CA ARG A 15 -12.30 -14.95 -4.01
C ARG A 15 -11.85 -14.52 -5.41
N ALA A 16 -12.56 -14.96 -6.45
CA ALA A 16 -12.25 -14.55 -7.81
C ALA A 16 -12.30 -13.02 -7.95
N LYS A 17 -13.37 -12.39 -7.45
CA LYS A 17 -13.54 -10.94 -7.50
C LYS A 17 -12.47 -10.19 -6.70
N SER A 18 -12.01 -10.71 -5.55
CA SER A 18 -10.93 -10.09 -4.77
C SER A 18 -9.57 -10.09 -5.49
N MET A 19 -9.41 -10.94 -6.52
CA MET A 19 -8.18 -11.00 -7.32
C MET A 19 -8.14 -9.98 -8.47
N GLU A 20 -9.26 -9.33 -8.80
CA GLU A 20 -9.38 -8.46 -9.98
C GLU A 20 -8.78 -7.06 -9.78
N GLY A 21 -8.43 -6.68 -8.54
CA GLY A 21 -8.00 -5.33 -8.21
C GLY A 21 -9.05 -4.29 -8.58
N GLY A 22 -8.65 -3.18 -9.21
CA GLY A 22 -9.55 -2.13 -9.70
C GLY A 22 -10.25 -2.47 -11.04
N GLY A 23 -10.11 -3.71 -11.52
CA GLY A 23 -10.68 -4.20 -12.78
C GLY A 23 -9.73 -4.08 -13.98
N ALA A 24 -10.04 -4.83 -15.03
CA ALA A 24 -9.15 -5.04 -16.18
C ALA A 24 -8.65 -3.74 -16.83
N GLU A 25 -9.50 -2.73 -16.99
CA GLU A 25 -9.12 -1.46 -17.62
C GLU A 25 -8.08 -0.68 -16.79
N ARG A 26 -8.28 -0.56 -15.48
CA ARG A 26 -7.34 0.16 -14.58
C ARG A 26 -6.02 -0.60 -14.44
N VAL A 27 -6.09 -1.93 -14.39
CA VAL A 27 -4.90 -2.80 -14.39
C VAL A 27 -4.11 -2.63 -15.69
N ALA A 28 -4.77 -2.63 -16.86
CA ALA A 28 -4.12 -2.41 -18.15
C ALA A 28 -3.44 -1.03 -18.22
N LYS A 29 -4.09 0.03 -17.73
CA LYS A 29 -3.50 1.38 -17.64
C LYS A 29 -2.25 1.43 -16.75
N GLN A 30 -2.24 0.67 -15.64
CA GLN A 30 -1.07 0.58 -14.76
C GLN A 30 0.08 -0.15 -15.44
N LYS A 31 -0.20 -1.28 -16.09
CA LYS A 31 0.80 -2.06 -16.85
C LYS A 31 1.39 -1.29 -18.03
N ALA A 32 0.60 -0.49 -18.71
CA ALA A 32 1.08 0.38 -19.79
C ALA A 32 2.11 1.42 -19.31
N LYS A 33 2.15 1.73 -18.02
CA LYS A 33 3.17 2.58 -17.37
C LYS A 33 4.39 1.79 -16.89
N GLY A 34 4.52 0.50 -17.22
CA GLY A 34 5.60 -0.38 -16.76
C GLY A 34 5.48 -0.81 -15.29
N LYS A 35 4.32 -0.61 -14.65
CA LYS A 35 4.12 -0.92 -13.23
C LYS A 35 3.40 -2.26 -13.04
N SER A 36 3.91 -3.10 -12.15
CA SER A 36 3.25 -4.33 -11.71
C SER A 36 2.03 -4.02 -10.82
N THR A 37 1.07 -4.94 -10.78
CA THR A 37 -0.05 -4.90 -9.83
C THR A 37 0.42 -5.19 -8.40
N ALA A 38 -0.41 -4.88 -7.40
CA ALA A 38 -0.10 -5.18 -6.01
C ALA A 38 0.19 -6.66 -5.77
N ARG A 39 -0.56 -7.57 -6.41
CA ARG A 39 -0.38 -9.02 -6.29
C ARG A 39 0.88 -9.51 -6.98
N GLU A 40 1.15 -9.05 -8.21
CA GLU A 40 2.37 -9.39 -8.92
C GLU A 40 3.63 -8.97 -8.16
N ARG A 41 3.61 -7.83 -7.46
CA ARG A 41 4.70 -7.37 -6.58
C ARG A 41 4.97 -8.35 -5.43
N ILE A 42 3.90 -8.88 -4.84
CA ILE A 42 3.99 -9.89 -3.77
C ILE A 42 4.56 -11.20 -4.32
N GLU A 43 4.06 -11.65 -5.47
CA GLU A 43 4.54 -12.87 -6.13
C GLU A 43 6.02 -12.79 -6.56
N LEU A 44 6.48 -11.61 -6.98
CA LEU A 44 7.88 -11.37 -7.32
C LEU A 44 8.81 -11.34 -6.11
N LEU A 45 8.29 -10.94 -4.94
CA LEU A 45 9.07 -10.78 -3.72
C LEU A 45 9.19 -12.07 -2.93
N LEU A 46 8.13 -12.86 -2.86
CA LEU A 46 8.04 -14.02 -1.99
C LEU A 46 8.45 -15.32 -2.70
N ASP A 47 8.89 -16.28 -1.92
CA ASP A 47 9.08 -17.66 -2.36
C ASP A 47 7.76 -18.20 -2.92
N GLN A 48 7.84 -18.89 -4.05
CA GLN A 48 6.67 -19.35 -4.79
C GLN A 48 5.71 -20.19 -3.91
N GLY A 49 4.43 -19.83 -3.92
CA GLY A 49 3.35 -20.57 -3.24
C GLY A 49 3.31 -20.37 -1.71
N THR A 50 4.13 -19.48 -1.15
CA THR A 50 4.17 -19.25 0.31
C THR A 50 3.23 -18.15 0.80
N PHE A 51 2.65 -17.36 -0.12
CA PHE A 51 1.79 -16.24 0.27
C PHE A 51 0.46 -16.69 0.88
N ASN A 52 0.17 -16.17 2.06
CA ASN A 52 -1.09 -16.34 2.76
C ASN A 52 -1.74 -14.97 2.98
N GLU A 53 -2.79 -14.69 2.23
CA GLU A 53 -3.51 -13.42 2.30
C GLU A 53 -4.37 -13.34 3.56
N ILE A 54 -4.37 -12.17 4.20
CA ILE A 54 -5.17 -11.85 5.40
C ILE A 54 -6.23 -10.83 4.99
N GLU A 55 -7.49 -11.09 5.39
CA GLU A 55 -8.64 -10.19 5.22
C GLU A 55 -8.91 -9.77 3.77
N PRO A 56 -8.98 -10.71 2.80
CA PRO A 56 -9.17 -10.38 1.38
C PRO A 56 -10.53 -9.75 1.07
N PHE A 57 -11.54 -9.91 1.93
CA PHE A 57 -12.93 -9.52 1.68
C PHE A 57 -13.36 -8.23 2.37
N ILE A 58 -12.46 -7.59 3.15
CA ILE A 58 -12.76 -6.29 3.75
C ILE A 58 -13.01 -5.26 2.64
N THR A 59 -14.00 -4.41 2.86
CA THR A 59 -14.34 -3.28 1.99
C THR A 59 -14.36 -2.01 2.81
N HIS A 60 -14.32 -0.83 2.15
CA HIS A 60 -14.49 0.45 2.85
C HIS A 60 -15.83 0.50 3.59
N GLN A 61 -15.86 1.21 4.70
CA GLN A 61 -17.06 1.36 5.55
C GLN A 61 -17.54 2.80 5.64
N GLY A 62 -16.71 3.78 5.32
CA GLY A 62 -17.04 5.18 5.39
C GLY A 62 -17.19 5.80 4.00
N ASP A 63 -18.38 6.28 3.70
CA ASP A 63 -18.65 7.15 2.56
C ASP A 63 -19.81 8.07 2.91
N GLU A 64 -19.59 8.93 3.88
CA GLU A 64 -20.62 9.86 4.38
C GLU A 64 -21.11 10.86 3.32
N MET A 65 -20.33 11.04 2.25
CA MET A 65 -20.63 11.98 1.17
C MET A 65 -21.06 11.29 -0.14
N ASN A 66 -21.20 9.95 -0.15
CA ASN A 66 -21.50 9.14 -1.33
C ASN A 66 -20.56 9.42 -2.53
N LEU A 67 -19.28 9.63 -2.25
CA LEU A 67 -18.24 9.90 -3.26
C LEU A 67 -17.57 8.63 -3.79
N LEU A 68 -17.68 7.52 -3.06
CA LEU A 68 -17.15 6.22 -3.45
C LEU A 68 -18.21 5.46 -4.26
N LYS A 69 -18.06 5.46 -5.57
CA LYS A 69 -19.05 4.88 -6.50
C LYS A 69 -18.98 3.36 -6.62
N GLU A 70 -17.88 2.76 -6.24
CA GLU A 70 -17.61 1.33 -6.41
C GLU A 70 -17.05 0.75 -5.12
N THR A 71 -17.41 -0.50 -4.82
CA THR A 71 -16.88 -1.25 -3.67
C THR A 71 -15.93 -2.33 -4.16
N PHE A 72 -14.72 -2.33 -3.62
CA PHE A 72 -13.68 -3.30 -3.95
C PHE A 72 -13.32 -4.16 -2.75
N TYR A 73 -13.21 -5.48 -2.96
CA TYR A 73 -12.64 -6.36 -1.95
C TYR A 73 -11.17 -6.04 -1.71
N GLY A 74 -10.75 -6.14 -0.45
CA GLY A 74 -9.40 -5.79 -0.03
C GLY A 74 -9.17 -4.30 0.15
N ASP A 75 -10.11 -3.45 -0.28
CA ASP A 75 -10.11 -1.98 -0.13
C ASP A 75 -8.81 -1.28 -0.58
N GLY A 76 -8.19 -1.77 -1.66
CA GLY A 76 -6.99 -1.16 -2.24
C GLY A 76 -5.68 -1.54 -1.54
N VAL A 77 -5.67 -2.58 -0.70
CA VAL A 77 -4.44 -3.15 -0.16
C VAL A 77 -4.52 -4.67 -0.05
N VAL A 78 -3.48 -5.35 -0.49
CA VAL A 78 -3.27 -6.78 -0.28
C VAL A 78 -2.35 -6.95 0.92
N THR A 79 -2.79 -7.67 1.93
CA THR A 79 -2.06 -7.87 3.20
C THR A 79 -1.88 -9.35 3.47
N GLY A 80 -0.77 -9.74 4.06
CA GLY A 80 -0.52 -11.13 4.39
C GLY A 80 0.88 -11.42 4.89
N TYR A 81 1.26 -12.67 4.80
CA TYR A 81 2.59 -13.16 5.11
C TYR A 81 3.03 -14.24 4.12
N GLY A 82 4.32 -14.43 4.01
CA GLY A 82 4.94 -15.47 3.19
C GLY A 82 6.38 -15.66 3.59
N GLN A 83 7.19 -16.23 2.69
CA GLN A 83 8.60 -16.47 2.94
C GLN A 83 9.48 -15.75 1.92
N ILE A 84 10.66 -15.32 2.35
CA ILE A 84 11.77 -14.90 1.49
C ILE A 84 13.00 -15.73 1.89
N ASN A 85 13.51 -16.55 0.98
CA ASN A 85 14.57 -17.50 1.25
C ASN A 85 14.30 -18.37 2.50
N GLY A 86 13.06 -18.87 2.62
CA GLY A 86 12.61 -19.71 3.73
C GLY A 86 12.34 -18.97 5.05
N ARG A 87 12.52 -17.65 5.12
CA ARG A 87 12.26 -16.84 6.33
C ARG A 87 10.90 -16.17 6.24
N THR A 88 10.09 -16.31 7.27
CA THR A 88 8.77 -15.68 7.35
C THR A 88 8.90 -14.15 7.38
N VAL A 89 8.11 -13.49 6.55
CA VAL A 89 7.93 -12.03 6.51
C VAL A 89 6.46 -11.68 6.47
N TYR A 90 6.10 -10.56 7.07
CA TYR A 90 4.77 -9.96 6.97
C TYR A 90 4.83 -8.76 6.05
N LEU A 91 3.79 -8.56 5.24
CA LEU A 91 3.81 -7.50 4.24
C LEU A 91 2.42 -6.98 3.88
N TYR A 92 2.43 -5.79 3.31
CA TYR A 92 1.29 -5.31 2.52
C TYR A 92 1.77 -4.75 1.18
N SER A 93 0.87 -4.75 0.19
CA SER A 93 1.07 -4.08 -1.10
C SER A 93 -0.15 -3.24 -1.44
N GLN A 94 0.04 -1.95 -1.63
CA GLN A 94 -1.05 -1.04 -2.04
C GLN A 94 -1.36 -1.22 -3.52
N ASP A 95 -2.66 -1.22 -3.83
CA ASP A 95 -3.17 -1.36 -5.19
C ASP A 95 -3.61 0.01 -5.73
N PHE A 96 -2.75 0.62 -6.52
CA PHE A 96 -3.02 1.92 -7.13
C PHE A 96 -4.24 1.91 -8.08
N THR A 97 -4.65 0.74 -8.56
CA THR A 97 -5.83 0.61 -9.43
C THR A 97 -7.15 0.85 -8.68
N ILE A 98 -7.13 0.79 -7.35
CA ILE A 98 -8.27 1.04 -6.48
C ILE A 98 -8.08 2.40 -5.79
N TYR A 99 -8.83 3.39 -6.19
CA TYR A 99 -8.80 4.76 -5.65
C TYR A 99 -7.39 5.35 -5.49
N GLY A 100 -6.47 5.05 -6.44
CA GLY A 100 -5.09 5.52 -6.39
C GLY A 100 -4.28 4.98 -5.21
N GLY A 101 -4.61 3.81 -4.68
CA GLY A 101 -3.96 3.23 -3.51
C GLY A 101 -4.11 4.05 -2.24
N THR A 102 -5.05 5.02 -2.21
CA THR A 102 -5.23 5.94 -1.08
C THR A 102 -5.72 5.22 0.16
N LEU A 103 -5.14 5.58 1.31
CA LEU A 103 -5.43 4.95 2.60
C LEU A 103 -6.85 5.28 3.07
N SER A 104 -7.65 4.25 3.30
CA SER A 104 -8.92 4.28 4.00
C SER A 104 -8.76 3.86 5.46
N GLU A 105 -9.82 4.00 6.25
CA GLU A 105 -9.90 3.44 7.60
C GLU A 105 -9.68 1.91 7.58
N MET A 106 -10.36 1.19 6.68
CA MET A 106 -10.28 -0.26 6.61
C MET A 106 -8.97 -0.77 6.02
N GLN A 107 -8.39 -0.02 5.09
CA GLN A 107 -7.04 -0.31 4.60
C GLN A 107 -6.01 -0.20 5.75
N SER A 108 -6.10 0.85 6.58
CA SER A 108 -5.23 1.02 7.74
C SER A 108 -5.42 -0.08 8.77
N HIS A 109 -6.66 -0.53 9.01
CA HIS A 109 -6.97 -1.66 9.89
C HIS A 109 -6.21 -2.92 9.46
N LYS A 110 -6.27 -3.27 8.18
CA LYS A 110 -5.55 -4.43 7.61
C LYS A 110 -4.03 -4.29 7.79
N ILE A 111 -3.48 -3.11 7.46
CA ILE A 111 -2.04 -2.84 7.59
C ILE A 111 -1.61 -2.96 9.06
N CYS A 112 -2.32 -2.32 9.97
CA CYS A 112 -2.04 -2.39 11.41
C CYS A 112 -2.07 -3.83 11.94
N ARG A 113 -3.06 -4.62 11.51
CA ARG A 113 -3.16 -6.04 11.88
C ARG A 113 -1.93 -6.84 11.45
N VAL A 114 -1.45 -6.63 10.23
CA VAL A 114 -0.26 -7.32 9.72
C VAL A 114 1.00 -6.86 10.45
N MET A 115 1.13 -5.57 10.77
CA MET A 115 2.23 -5.06 11.61
C MET A 115 2.23 -5.71 13.00
N ASP A 116 1.05 -5.79 13.65
CA ASP A 116 0.92 -6.42 14.98
C ASP A 116 1.27 -7.92 14.92
N LEU A 117 0.92 -8.63 13.85
CA LEU A 117 1.29 -10.03 13.64
C LEU A 117 2.78 -10.20 13.40
N ALA A 118 3.42 -9.30 12.64
CA ALA A 118 4.86 -9.30 12.43
C ALA A 118 5.62 -9.25 13.76
N VAL A 119 5.26 -8.31 14.63
CA VAL A 119 5.87 -8.15 15.95
C VAL A 119 5.63 -9.37 16.84
N ARG A 120 4.40 -9.89 16.89
CA ARG A 120 4.07 -11.08 17.70
C ARG A 120 4.88 -12.32 17.30
N ASN A 121 5.27 -12.41 16.03
CA ASN A 121 6.04 -13.53 15.49
C ASN A 121 7.53 -13.22 15.36
N GLY A 122 8.00 -12.02 15.76
CA GLY A 122 9.40 -11.61 15.63
C GLY A 122 9.88 -11.61 14.18
N ALA A 123 9.01 -11.32 13.22
CA ALA A 123 9.30 -11.37 11.80
C ALA A 123 9.40 -9.97 11.19
N PRO A 124 10.22 -9.77 10.14
CA PRO A 124 10.28 -8.49 9.42
C PRO A 124 8.92 -8.08 8.84
N PHE A 125 8.70 -6.76 8.77
CA PHE A 125 7.54 -6.15 8.14
C PHE A 125 7.98 -5.38 6.89
N ILE A 126 7.31 -5.65 5.76
CA ILE A 126 7.63 -5.05 4.47
C ILE A 126 6.41 -4.31 3.91
N ALA A 127 6.59 -3.04 3.58
CA ALA A 127 5.59 -2.17 2.98
C ALA A 127 5.90 -1.96 1.49
N LEU A 128 5.03 -2.42 0.59
CA LEU A 128 5.10 -2.15 -0.85
C LEU A 128 4.12 -1.01 -1.18
N ILE A 129 4.66 0.21 -1.32
CA ILE A 129 3.89 1.45 -1.28
C ILE A 129 3.70 2.03 -2.68
N ASP A 130 2.45 2.35 -3.00
CA ASP A 130 2.04 3.02 -4.23
C ASP A 130 0.71 3.74 -3.95
N SER A 131 0.77 4.98 -3.45
CA SER A 131 -0.39 5.64 -2.84
C SER A 131 -0.41 7.16 -3.03
N GLY A 132 -1.57 7.66 -3.41
CA GLY A 132 -1.85 9.10 -3.43
C GLY A 132 -2.01 9.75 -2.04
N GLY A 133 -1.82 9.01 -0.94
CA GLY A 133 -1.97 9.53 0.42
C GLY A 133 -3.28 9.13 1.09
N ALA A 134 -3.88 10.01 1.88
CA ALA A 134 -5.15 9.78 2.55
C ALA A 134 -6.32 9.75 1.57
N ARG A 135 -7.28 8.85 1.76
CA ARG A 135 -8.53 8.83 1.00
C ARG A 135 -9.43 9.97 1.47
N ILE A 136 -9.41 11.08 0.74
CA ILE A 136 -10.13 12.31 1.13
C ILE A 136 -11.64 12.12 1.24
N GLN A 137 -12.22 11.17 0.51
CA GLN A 137 -13.64 10.81 0.55
C GLN A 137 -14.08 10.27 1.94
N GLU A 138 -13.14 9.73 2.72
CA GLU A 138 -13.39 9.25 4.08
C GLU A 138 -13.02 10.29 5.17
N GLY A 139 -12.53 11.46 4.76
CA GLY A 139 -12.25 12.57 5.67
C GLY A 139 -11.32 12.21 6.82
N VAL A 140 -11.73 12.54 8.04
CA VAL A 140 -10.93 12.33 9.28
C VAL A 140 -10.61 10.86 9.56
N ARG A 141 -11.44 9.92 9.10
CA ARG A 141 -11.23 8.48 9.31
C ARG A 141 -9.94 8.00 8.66
N SER A 142 -9.65 8.45 7.44
CA SER A 142 -8.39 8.10 6.77
C SER A 142 -7.16 8.70 7.46
N MET A 143 -7.27 9.91 8.01
CA MET A 143 -6.20 10.51 8.82
C MET A 143 -5.96 9.74 10.12
N GLY A 144 -7.04 9.33 10.81
CA GLY A 144 -6.97 8.44 11.97
C GLY A 144 -6.25 7.12 11.65
N GLY A 145 -6.52 6.58 10.46
CA GLY A 145 -5.83 5.40 9.94
C GLY A 145 -4.32 5.58 9.82
N TYR A 146 -3.85 6.71 9.28
CA TYR A 146 -2.42 7.02 9.25
C TYR A 146 -1.83 7.17 10.65
N ALA A 147 -2.52 7.83 11.57
CA ALA A 147 -2.06 7.96 12.95
C ALA A 147 -1.80 6.60 13.61
N GLU A 148 -2.68 5.61 13.36
CA GLU A 148 -2.50 4.24 13.86
C GLU A 148 -1.29 3.51 13.23
N ILE A 149 -1.00 3.76 11.96
CA ILE A 149 0.22 3.23 11.31
C ILE A 149 1.47 3.90 11.89
N PHE A 150 1.50 5.23 12.01
CA PHE A 150 2.65 5.96 12.55
C PHE A 150 2.94 5.56 14.00
N ARG A 151 1.91 5.40 14.81
CA ARG A 151 2.04 4.89 16.18
C ARG A 151 2.78 3.55 16.20
N ARG A 152 2.42 2.62 15.30
CA ARG A 152 3.06 1.31 15.20
C ARG A 152 4.47 1.39 14.64
N ASN A 153 4.72 2.23 13.62
CA ASN A 153 6.08 2.45 13.14
C ASN A 153 7.01 2.87 14.28
N ALA A 154 6.58 3.82 15.11
CA ALA A 154 7.35 4.29 16.26
C ALA A 154 7.48 3.23 17.37
N GLN A 155 6.39 2.55 17.74
CA GLN A 155 6.40 1.54 18.82
C GLN A 155 7.20 0.27 18.45
N TYR A 156 7.26 -0.07 17.18
CA TYR A 156 7.92 -1.29 16.69
C TYR A 156 9.32 -1.04 16.17
N SER A 157 9.77 0.21 16.17
CA SER A 157 11.15 0.59 15.85
C SER A 157 12.12 -0.12 16.80
N GLY A 158 13.11 -0.79 16.23
CA GLY A 158 14.07 -1.60 16.99
C GLY A 158 13.54 -2.94 17.53
N VAL A 159 12.26 -3.27 17.29
CA VAL A 159 11.65 -4.55 17.71
C VAL A 159 11.69 -5.57 16.58
N VAL A 160 11.25 -5.18 15.39
CA VAL A 160 11.37 -5.96 14.16
C VAL A 160 11.84 -5.05 13.03
N PRO A 161 12.57 -5.57 12.03
CA PRO A 161 12.93 -4.78 10.85
C PRO A 161 11.68 -4.29 10.10
N GLN A 162 11.63 -3.00 9.82
CA GLN A 162 10.58 -2.34 9.04
C GLN A 162 11.18 -1.83 7.73
N ILE A 163 10.74 -2.37 6.61
CA ILE A 163 11.27 -2.08 5.28
C ILE A 163 10.18 -1.46 4.42
N SER A 164 10.43 -0.29 3.87
CA SER A 164 9.54 0.39 2.93
C SER A 164 10.10 0.41 1.53
N VAL A 165 9.32 -0.09 0.56
CA VAL A 165 9.67 -0.11 -0.86
C VAL A 165 8.68 0.76 -1.61
N MET A 166 9.16 1.87 -2.16
CA MET A 166 8.36 2.81 -2.94
C MET A 166 8.28 2.35 -4.38
N LEU A 167 7.09 2.04 -4.85
CA LEU A 167 6.83 1.49 -6.20
C LEU A 167 5.93 2.41 -7.05
N GLY A 168 5.75 3.63 -6.60
CA GLY A 168 4.96 4.65 -7.26
C GLY A 168 4.95 5.96 -6.48
N PRO A 169 4.01 6.88 -6.76
CA PRO A 169 3.86 8.09 -5.97
C PRO A 169 3.49 7.76 -4.53
N CYS A 170 4.08 8.49 -3.60
CA CYS A 170 3.83 8.42 -2.17
C CYS A 170 3.69 9.84 -1.63
N ALA A 171 2.45 10.30 -1.47
CA ALA A 171 2.14 11.66 -1.07
C ALA A 171 1.57 11.74 0.35
N GLY A 172 1.87 12.82 1.06
CA GLY A 172 1.37 13.08 2.41
C GLY A 172 1.70 11.96 3.38
N GLY A 173 0.70 11.38 4.06
CA GLY A 173 0.88 10.28 5.01
C GLY A 173 1.59 9.05 4.44
N ALA A 174 1.48 8.80 3.13
CA ALA A 174 2.22 7.74 2.44
C ALA A 174 3.73 8.02 2.36
N ALA A 175 4.17 9.27 2.53
CA ALA A 175 5.57 9.64 2.64
C ALA A 175 6.07 9.63 4.10
N TYR A 176 5.19 9.93 5.07
CA TYR A 176 5.60 10.00 6.49
C TYR A 176 5.88 8.63 7.07
N SER A 177 5.03 7.63 6.80
CA SER A 177 5.21 6.27 7.33
C SER A 177 6.56 5.67 6.93
N PRO A 178 6.97 5.68 5.64
CA PRO A 178 8.29 5.20 5.23
C PRO A 178 9.46 5.89 5.94
N ALA A 179 9.38 7.20 6.13
CA ALA A 179 10.42 7.96 6.82
C ALA A 179 10.60 7.57 8.30
N LEU A 180 9.65 6.82 8.87
CA LEU A 180 9.71 6.25 10.22
C LEU A 180 10.19 4.79 10.24
N THR A 181 10.47 4.19 9.09
CA THR A 181 10.94 2.79 8.99
C THR A 181 12.47 2.70 8.91
N ASP A 182 13.01 1.48 9.08
CA ASP A 182 14.45 1.28 9.19
C ASP A 182 15.17 1.33 7.83
N LEU A 183 14.50 0.89 6.76
CA LEU A 183 15.06 0.85 5.41
C LEU A 183 14.04 1.36 4.40
N VAL A 184 14.45 2.34 3.59
CA VAL A 184 13.65 2.92 2.51
C VAL A 184 14.32 2.64 1.17
N ILE A 185 13.60 1.96 0.28
CA ILE A 185 14.04 1.62 -1.08
C ILE A 185 13.16 2.35 -2.07
N MET A 186 13.74 3.04 -3.05
CA MET A 186 13.02 3.79 -4.07
C MET A 186 13.38 3.32 -5.48
N VAL A 187 12.37 3.13 -6.33
CA VAL A 187 12.58 2.80 -7.75
C VAL A 187 12.82 4.08 -8.54
N GLU A 188 13.98 4.17 -9.20
CA GLU A 188 14.37 5.33 -10.02
C GLU A 188 13.32 5.66 -11.09
N LYS A 189 13.00 6.94 -11.26
CA LYS A 189 12.05 7.48 -12.26
C LYS A 189 10.61 6.95 -12.15
N GLN A 190 10.30 6.14 -11.15
CA GLN A 190 8.97 5.55 -10.96
C GLN A 190 8.35 5.92 -9.61
N SER A 191 9.18 6.02 -8.58
CA SER A 191 8.73 6.33 -7.23
C SER A 191 9.03 7.77 -6.84
N PHE A 192 8.08 8.39 -6.17
CA PHE A 192 8.19 9.76 -5.68
C PHE A 192 7.70 9.82 -4.25
N MET A 193 8.42 10.55 -3.41
CA MET A 193 8.06 10.73 -2.00
C MET A 193 8.09 12.22 -1.66
N PHE A 194 6.93 12.80 -1.36
CA PHE A 194 6.80 14.22 -1.03
C PHE A 194 5.59 14.47 -0.11
N LEU A 195 5.66 15.55 0.65
CA LEU A 195 4.55 15.97 1.53
C LEU A 195 3.33 16.37 0.72
N THR A 196 3.56 17.09 -0.38
CA THR A 196 2.54 17.53 -1.34
C THR A 196 3.14 17.56 -2.73
N GLY A 197 2.33 17.28 -3.75
CA GLY A 197 2.78 17.19 -5.14
C GLY A 197 3.06 18.55 -5.80
N PRO A 198 3.69 18.53 -7.00
CA PRO A 198 4.08 19.74 -7.74
C PRO A 198 2.96 20.76 -7.94
N ASP A 199 1.74 20.30 -8.26
CA ASP A 199 0.61 21.20 -8.52
C ASP A 199 0.21 22.01 -7.29
N VAL A 200 0.27 21.41 -6.10
CA VAL A 200 -0.03 22.11 -4.84
C VAL A 200 1.08 23.11 -4.51
N ILE A 201 2.34 22.74 -4.71
CA ILE A 201 3.48 23.66 -4.53
C ILE A 201 3.31 24.88 -5.44
N LYS A 202 3.04 24.66 -6.71
CA LYS A 202 2.79 25.73 -7.67
C LYS A 202 1.64 26.63 -7.22
N ALA A 203 0.55 26.06 -6.72
CA ALA A 203 -0.60 26.84 -6.28
C ALA A 203 -0.33 27.67 -5.03
N VAL A 204 0.51 27.19 -4.11
CA VAL A 204 0.76 27.83 -2.79
C VAL A 204 1.97 28.77 -2.85
N THR A 205 3.08 28.34 -3.47
CA THR A 205 4.35 29.09 -3.47
C THR A 205 4.66 29.78 -4.81
N GLY A 206 3.95 29.39 -5.89
CA GLY A 206 4.26 29.83 -7.26
C GLY A 206 5.46 29.10 -7.90
N GLU A 207 6.12 28.23 -7.17
CA GLU A 207 7.27 27.46 -7.67
C GLU A 207 6.82 26.40 -8.67
N VAL A 208 7.53 26.30 -9.80
CA VAL A 208 7.30 25.25 -10.82
C VAL A 208 8.43 24.23 -10.71
N ILE A 209 8.09 23.03 -10.24
CA ILE A 209 9.04 21.93 -10.07
C ILE A 209 8.38 20.65 -10.58
N ASP A 210 9.14 19.75 -11.19
CA ASP A 210 8.65 18.42 -11.58
C ASP A 210 8.75 17.43 -10.41
N ALA A 211 8.05 16.28 -10.54
CA ALA A 211 7.98 15.29 -9.47
C ALA A 211 9.34 14.64 -9.14
N GLU A 212 10.20 14.42 -10.14
CA GLU A 212 11.52 13.83 -9.95
C GLU A 212 12.45 14.77 -9.17
N SER A 213 12.47 16.05 -9.57
CA SER A 213 13.27 17.08 -8.88
C SER A 213 12.73 17.42 -7.49
N LEU A 214 11.44 17.23 -7.25
CA LEU A 214 10.80 17.46 -5.95
C LEU A 214 11.08 16.33 -4.95
N GLY A 215 10.93 15.08 -5.38
CA GLY A 215 10.97 13.95 -4.45
C GLY A 215 11.23 12.60 -5.13
N GLY A 216 12.03 12.59 -6.19
CA GLY A 216 12.52 11.36 -6.82
C GLY A 216 13.60 10.66 -6.00
N SER A 217 13.98 9.47 -6.42
CA SER A 217 14.98 8.66 -5.73
C SER A 217 16.32 9.37 -5.56
N SER A 218 16.78 10.08 -6.58
CA SER A 218 18.04 10.84 -6.55
C SER A 218 18.05 11.95 -5.50
N VAL A 219 16.92 12.61 -5.27
CA VAL A 219 16.77 13.63 -4.23
C VAL A 219 16.85 13.01 -2.85
N HIS A 220 16.13 11.89 -2.64
CA HIS A 220 16.09 11.25 -1.32
C HIS A 220 17.35 10.46 -0.99
N MET A 221 18.08 9.97 -1.96
CA MET A 221 19.38 9.34 -1.73
C MET A 221 20.52 10.37 -1.59
N GLY A 222 20.55 11.40 -2.46
CA GLY A 222 21.68 12.29 -2.55
C GLY A 222 21.59 13.56 -1.70
N ILE A 223 20.38 14.04 -1.40
CA ILE A 223 20.15 15.32 -0.71
C ILE A 223 19.53 15.12 0.67
N SER A 224 18.38 14.49 0.77
CA SER A 224 17.69 14.33 2.06
C SER A 224 18.21 13.17 2.91
N GLY A 225 18.82 12.16 2.29
CA GLY A 225 19.32 10.98 2.98
C GLY A 225 18.21 10.05 3.53
N VAL A 226 16.96 10.23 3.10
CA VAL A 226 15.83 9.39 3.55
C VAL A 226 15.79 8.04 2.85
N ALA A 227 16.13 7.99 1.57
CA ALA A 227 16.24 6.72 0.85
C ALA A 227 17.65 6.12 1.00
N HIS A 228 17.70 4.79 1.12
CA HIS A 228 18.94 4.02 1.32
C HIS A 228 19.39 3.32 0.03
N LEU A 229 18.43 2.94 -0.84
CA LEU A 229 18.66 2.25 -2.11
C LEU A 229 17.67 2.75 -3.15
#